data_36f57a5cb192b603582d0f18983ff672
#
_entry.id   36f57a5cb192b603582d0f18983ff672
#
_cell.length_a   1.000
_cell.length_b   1.000
_cell.length_c   1.000
_cell.angle_alpha   90.00
_cell.angle_beta   90.00
_cell.angle_gamma   90.00
#
_symmetry.space_group_name_H-M   'P 1'
#
loop_
_entity.id
_entity.type
_entity.pdbx_description
1 polymer ?
#
loop_
_entity_poly.entity_id
_entity_poly.type
_entity_poly.pdbx_seq_one_letter_code
_entity_poly.pdbx_strand_id
1 'polypeptide(L)'
;MKIFLDKRCIINLCFLFLYLSSAFATATIVGKHRRLLIINSYNESAPWSQELITPILLQTSPIEDITADVVHMNGTFIRNDSLYIRMENGIFERFQDKKPDYLVLLGNMAFTLRERILSEWGNIPIVLIGNEDTYVNPEKPDVPLNKNDAFQKVQKRRVQEKR
;
A
#
# COMPACT_ATOMS: atom_id res chain seq x y z
N MET A 1 -48.63 -16.14 -46.70
CA MET A 1 -48.83 -14.86 -45.97
C MET A 1 -47.60 -14.01 -46.14
N LYS A 2 -47.60 -13.04 -47.07
CA LYS A 2 -46.44 -12.17 -47.30
C LYS A 2 -46.59 -10.95 -46.34
N ILE A 3 -45.68 -10.87 -45.37
CA ILE A 3 -45.63 -9.73 -44.46
C ILE A 3 -44.97 -8.57 -45.21
N PHE A 4 -45.74 -7.58 -45.67
CA PHE A 4 -45.21 -6.34 -46.24
C PHE A 4 -44.71 -5.52 -45.04
N LEU A 5 -43.41 -5.56 -44.77
CA LEU A 5 -42.81 -4.64 -43.85
C LEU A 5 -42.71 -3.26 -44.51
N ASP A 6 -43.44 -2.29 -43.97
CA ASP A 6 -43.43 -0.93 -44.49
C ASP A 6 -42.01 -0.35 -44.35
N LYS A 7 -41.49 0.29 -45.42
CA LYS A 7 -40.12 0.90 -45.42
C LYS A 7 -39.89 1.83 -44.24
N ARG A 8 -40.96 2.48 -43.76
CA ARG A 8 -40.93 3.36 -42.57
C ARG A 8 -40.62 2.61 -41.26
N CYS A 9 -41.18 1.38 -41.12
CA CYS A 9 -40.89 0.51 -39.98
C CYS A 9 -39.43 0.04 -39.97
N ILE A 10 -38.85 -0.29 -41.12
CA ILE A 10 -37.44 -0.70 -41.20
C ILE A 10 -36.51 0.45 -40.84
N ILE A 11 -36.77 1.67 -41.32
CA ILE A 11 -36.00 2.87 -41.01
C ILE A 11 -36.04 3.15 -39.50
N ASN A 12 -37.22 3.11 -38.88
CA ASN A 12 -37.37 3.34 -37.45
C ASN A 12 -36.66 2.25 -36.61
N LEU A 13 -36.71 1.03 -37.05
CA LEU A 13 -36.00 -0.08 -36.37
C LEU A 13 -34.48 0.08 -36.47
N CYS A 14 -33.95 0.52 -37.61
CA CYS A 14 -32.54 0.84 -37.78
C CYS A 14 -32.08 1.99 -36.89
N PHE A 15 -32.88 3.06 -36.76
CA PHE A 15 -32.59 4.16 -35.85
C PHE A 15 -32.63 3.74 -34.41
N LEU A 16 -33.58 2.87 -34.01
CA LEU A 16 -33.64 2.31 -32.66
C LEU A 16 -32.40 1.45 -32.34
N PHE A 17 -31.92 0.64 -33.30
CA PHE A 17 -30.70 -0.15 -33.16
C PHE A 17 -29.45 0.73 -33.05
N LEU A 18 -29.36 1.81 -33.81
CA LEU A 18 -28.27 2.79 -33.73
C LEU A 18 -28.27 3.54 -32.38
N TYR A 19 -29.44 3.86 -31.85
CA TYR A 19 -29.55 4.48 -30.53
C TYR A 19 -29.18 3.52 -29.40
N LEU A 20 -29.59 2.25 -29.47
CA LEU A 20 -29.19 1.24 -28.47
C LEU A 20 -27.69 0.91 -28.53
N SER A 21 -27.08 0.91 -29.71
CA SER A 21 -25.62 0.64 -29.83
C SER A 21 -24.78 1.80 -29.28
N SER A 22 -25.23 3.04 -29.33
CA SER A 22 -24.52 4.17 -28.71
C SER A 22 -24.59 4.19 -27.17
N ALA A 23 -25.61 3.58 -26.58
CA ALA A 23 -25.76 3.50 -25.12
C ALA A 23 -24.81 2.49 -24.46
N PHE A 24 -24.27 1.52 -25.23
CA PHE A 24 -23.32 0.53 -24.71
C PHE A 24 -21.85 0.94 -24.78
N ALA A 25 -21.52 2.10 -25.40
CA ALA A 25 -20.13 2.50 -25.66
C ALA A 25 -19.46 3.29 -24.51
N THR A 26 -20.14 3.56 -23.40
CA THR A 26 -19.57 4.32 -22.27
C THR A 26 -19.61 3.60 -20.93
N ALA A 27 -19.39 2.31 -20.91
CA ALA A 27 -18.89 1.68 -19.71
C ALA A 27 -17.41 2.08 -19.57
N THR A 28 -17.15 3.29 -19.12
CA THR A 28 -15.85 3.66 -18.58
C THR A 28 -15.59 2.66 -17.46
N ILE A 29 -14.66 1.74 -17.69
CA ILE A 29 -14.07 0.95 -16.60
C ILE A 29 -13.38 2.00 -15.74
N VAL A 30 -14.07 2.51 -14.73
CA VAL A 30 -13.45 3.30 -13.67
C VAL A 30 -12.51 2.34 -12.97
N GLY A 31 -11.25 2.33 -13.41
CA GLY A 31 -10.20 1.57 -12.79
C GLY A 31 -10.20 1.91 -11.31
N LYS A 32 -10.26 0.89 -10.44
CA LYS A 32 -10.20 1.14 -8.99
C LYS A 32 -8.87 1.82 -8.71
N HIS A 33 -8.92 3.10 -8.31
CA HIS A 33 -7.73 3.85 -7.91
C HIS A 33 -7.02 3.13 -6.75
N ARG A 34 -5.76 2.79 -6.94
CA ARG A 34 -4.95 2.01 -6.00
C ARG A 34 -3.95 2.89 -5.29
N ARG A 35 -3.62 2.52 -4.06
CA ARG A 35 -2.66 3.26 -3.22
C ARG A 35 -1.47 2.40 -2.89
N LEU A 36 -0.30 2.90 -3.22
CA LEU A 36 0.98 2.39 -2.79
C LEU A 36 1.45 3.23 -1.60
N LEU A 37 1.72 2.60 -0.46
CA LEU A 37 2.34 3.26 0.69
C LEU A 37 3.76 2.70 0.88
N ILE A 38 4.73 3.60 0.90
CA ILE A 38 6.13 3.31 1.21
C ILE A 38 6.41 3.80 2.63
N ILE A 39 6.74 2.89 3.55
CA ILE A 39 7.14 3.25 4.91
C ILE A 39 8.65 3.03 5.02
N ASN A 40 9.37 4.13 5.21
CA ASN A 40 10.82 4.15 5.29
C ASN A 40 11.27 4.34 6.74
N SER A 41 12.11 3.44 7.24
CA SER A 41 12.68 3.51 8.59
C SER A 41 13.56 4.74 8.84
N TYR A 42 14.13 5.30 7.77
CA TYR A 42 15.10 6.38 7.84
C TYR A 42 14.46 7.75 7.59
N ASN A 43 15.27 8.79 7.68
CA ASN A 43 14.84 10.14 7.30
C ASN A 43 14.79 10.31 5.76
N GLU A 44 14.17 11.37 5.33
CA GLU A 44 14.01 11.69 3.91
C GLU A 44 15.36 11.89 3.19
N SER A 45 16.35 12.46 3.88
CA SER A 45 17.66 12.78 3.30
C SER A 45 18.66 11.61 3.32
N ALA A 46 18.27 10.43 3.80
CA ALA A 46 19.16 9.27 3.82
C ALA A 46 19.46 8.79 2.39
N PRO A 47 20.73 8.82 1.90
CA PRO A 47 21.04 8.51 0.51
C PRO A 47 20.54 7.13 0.07
N TRP A 48 20.74 6.12 0.91
CA TRP A 48 20.28 4.76 0.66
C TRP A 48 18.76 4.68 0.41
N SER A 49 17.97 5.40 1.20
CA SER A 49 16.50 5.42 1.03
C SER A 49 16.11 6.10 -0.27
N GLN A 50 16.79 7.19 -0.62
CA GLN A 50 16.52 7.92 -1.85
C GLN A 50 16.80 7.08 -3.10
N GLU A 51 17.89 6.33 -3.09
CA GLU A 51 18.24 5.42 -4.19
C GLU A 51 17.19 4.34 -4.43
N LEU A 52 16.44 3.94 -3.42
CA LEU A 52 15.37 2.96 -3.53
C LEU A 52 13.99 3.60 -3.81
N ILE A 53 13.66 4.66 -3.11
CA ILE A 53 12.33 5.29 -3.20
C ILE A 53 12.14 6.02 -4.52
N THR A 54 13.16 6.76 -4.98
CA THR A 54 13.06 7.55 -6.19
C THR A 54 12.71 6.72 -7.44
N PRO A 55 13.37 5.59 -7.74
CA PRO A 55 12.98 4.74 -8.87
C PRO A 55 11.55 4.19 -8.76
N ILE A 56 11.11 3.83 -7.55
CA ILE A 56 9.74 3.34 -7.34
C ILE A 56 8.74 4.44 -7.71
N LEU A 57 8.95 5.66 -7.21
CA LEU A 57 8.08 6.80 -7.50
C LEU A 57 8.07 7.16 -8.98
N LEU A 58 9.24 7.16 -9.66
CA LEU A 58 9.34 7.43 -11.08
C LEU A 58 8.62 6.40 -11.94
N GLN A 59 8.61 5.14 -11.53
CA GLN A 59 7.91 4.07 -12.25
C GLN A 59 6.42 4.06 -11.98
N THR A 60 5.97 4.49 -10.81
CA THR A 60 4.54 4.53 -10.44
C THR A 60 3.84 5.81 -10.90
N SER A 61 4.57 6.92 -10.97
CA SER A 61 4.04 8.24 -11.35
C SER A 61 3.29 8.29 -12.70
N PRO A 62 3.70 7.57 -13.77
CA PRO A 62 2.96 7.58 -15.04
C PRO A 62 1.71 6.69 -15.04
N ILE A 63 1.44 5.94 -13.98
CA ILE A 63 0.28 5.05 -13.89
C ILE A 63 -0.90 5.83 -13.29
N GLU A 64 -1.87 6.22 -14.12
CA GLU A 64 -3.00 7.09 -13.73
C GLU A 64 -3.82 6.55 -12.56
N ASP A 65 -3.93 5.23 -12.43
CA ASP A 65 -4.74 4.58 -11.39
C ASP A 65 -3.95 4.28 -10.09
N ILE A 66 -2.71 4.78 -9.94
CA ILE A 66 -1.90 4.56 -8.74
C ILE A 66 -1.46 5.89 -8.13
N THR A 67 -1.74 6.08 -6.84
CA THR A 67 -1.06 7.09 -6.01
C THR A 67 -0.04 6.44 -5.10
N ALA A 68 1.13 7.07 -4.99
CA ALA A 68 2.19 6.63 -4.08
C ALA A 68 2.38 7.67 -2.97
N ASP A 69 2.25 7.21 -1.73
CA ASP A 69 2.56 7.99 -0.52
C ASP A 69 3.85 7.46 0.11
N VAL A 70 4.66 8.37 0.66
CA VAL A 70 5.88 8.03 1.39
C VAL A 70 5.79 8.55 2.81
N VAL A 71 6.12 7.69 3.78
CA VAL A 71 6.24 8.03 5.19
C VAL A 71 7.66 7.73 5.67
N HIS A 72 8.33 8.74 6.21
CA HIS A 72 9.65 8.62 6.82
C HIS A 72 9.49 8.54 8.33
N MET A 73 9.90 7.41 8.93
CA MET A 73 9.79 7.18 10.37
C MET A 73 10.84 7.94 11.17
N ASN A 74 11.92 8.40 10.54
CA ASN A 74 13.05 9.06 11.19
C ASN A 74 13.63 8.25 12.36
N GLY A 75 13.78 6.96 12.17
CA GLY A 75 14.11 5.99 13.21
C GLY A 75 15.34 6.31 14.05
N THR A 76 16.33 7.02 13.46
CA THR A 76 17.53 7.46 14.19
C THR A 76 17.24 8.45 15.33
N PHE A 77 16.09 9.13 15.30
CA PHE A 77 15.65 10.09 16.33
C PHE A 77 14.73 9.45 17.37
N ILE A 78 14.26 8.23 17.15
CA ILE A 78 13.38 7.52 18.09
C ILE A 78 14.24 6.89 19.19
N ARG A 79 14.24 7.51 20.37
CA ARG A 79 15.09 7.14 21.50
C ARG A 79 14.39 6.35 22.61
N ASN A 80 13.06 6.30 22.57
CA ASN A 80 12.27 5.61 23.58
C ASN A 80 10.95 5.06 23.03
N ASP A 81 10.34 4.15 23.80
CA ASP A 81 9.10 3.47 23.46
C ASP A 81 7.93 4.44 23.20
N SER A 82 7.84 5.52 23.98
CA SER A 82 6.73 6.48 23.84
C SER A 82 6.77 7.23 22.51
N LEU A 83 7.97 7.59 22.03
CA LEU A 83 8.14 8.21 20.71
C LEU A 83 7.82 7.21 19.59
N TYR A 84 8.23 5.94 19.76
CA TYR A 84 7.91 4.89 18.81
C TYR A 84 6.39 4.69 18.69
N ILE A 85 5.70 4.50 19.82
CA ILE A 85 4.25 4.29 19.85
C ILE A 85 3.50 5.50 19.24
N ARG A 86 3.94 6.71 19.54
CA ARG A 86 3.35 7.93 18.96
C ARG A 86 3.52 7.98 17.44
N MET A 87 4.72 7.70 16.96
CA MET A 87 5.01 7.65 15.53
C MET A 87 4.17 6.56 14.84
N GLU A 88 4.14 5.39 15.41
CA GLU A 88 3.34 4.27 14.91
C GLU A 88 1.86 4.64 14.84
N ASN A 89 1.27 5.14 15.93
CA ASN A 89 -0.12 5.57 15.96
C ASN A 89 -0.40 6.62 14.88
N GLY A 90 0.47 7.62 14.74
CA GLY A 90 0.32 8.66 13.72
C GLY A 90 0.29 8.11 12.28
N ILE A 91 1.04 7.04 12.00
CA ILE A 91 0.96 6.37 10.69
C ILE A 91 -0.42 5.75 10.49
N PHE A 92 -0.90 4.98 11.47
CA PHE A 92 -2.19 4.29 11.35
C PHE A 92 -3.37 5.25 11.33
N GLU A 93 -3.36 6.31 12.12
CA GLU A 93 -4.35 7.38 12.11
C GLU A 93 -4.40 8.10 10.75
N ARG A 94 -3.24 8.44 10.18
CA ARG A 94 -3.15 9.11 8.87
C ARG A 94 -3.80 8.31 7.74
N PHE A 95 -3.71 6.99 7.78
CA PHE A 95 -4.21 6.10 6.73
C PHE A 95 -5.47 5.34 7.13
N GLN A 96 -6.13 5.69 8.23
CA GLN A 96 -7.33 5.01 8.74
C GLN A 96 -8.44 4.95 7.69
N ASP A 97 -8.76 6.09 7.05
CA ASP A 97 -9.82 6.20 6.05
C ASP A 97 -9.35 5.90 4.62
N LYS A 98 -8.03 5.80 4.45
CA LYS A 98 -7.38 5.70 3.15
C LYS A 98 -6.35 4.57 3.15
N LYS A 99 -6.82 3.36 3.50
CA LYS A 99 -5.94 2.18 3.57
C LYS A 99 -5.20 1.94 2.26
N PRO A 100 -3.91 1.59 2.31
CA PRO A 100 -3.15 1.25 1.11
C PRO A 100 -3.59 -0.08 0.51
N ASP A 101 -3.50 -0.22 -0.80
CA ASP A 101 -3.69 -1.49 -1.52
C ASP A 101 -2.37 -2.27 -1.63
N TYR A 102 -1.23 -1.58 -1.56
CA TYR A 102 0.14 -2.13 -1.62
C TYR A 102 1.04 -1.44 -0.63
N LEU A 103 2.00 -2.19 -0.08
CA LEU A 103 2.98 -1.69 0.89
C LEU A 103 4.40 -2.02 0.47
N VAL A 104 5.29 -1.05 0.67
CA VAL A 104 6.74 -1.26 0.66
C VAL A 104 7.27 -0.83 2.03
N LEU A 105 7.90 -1.74 2.74
CA LEU A 105 8.54 -1.49 4.03
C LEU A 105 10.06 -1.48 3.85
N LEU A 106 10.68 -0.32 4.11
CA LEU A 106 12.12 -0.10 3.96
C LEU A 106 12.82 -0.06 5.32
N GLY A 107 13.67 -1.02 5.58
CA GLY A 107 14.49 -1.12 6.78
C GLY A 107 13.73 -1.68 8.00
N ASN A 108 14.50 -1.97 9.05
CA ASN A 108 14.04 -2.77 10.18
C ASN A 108 12.89 -2.20 10.97
N MET A 109 12.90 -0.87 11.18
CA MET A 109 11.86 -0.21 11.95
C MET A 109 10.50 -0.32 11.24
N ALA A 110 10.46 -0.17 9.92
CA ALA A 110 9.25 -0.36 9.13
C ALA A 110 8.76 -1.81 9.22
N PHE A 111 9.65 -2.79 9.29
CA PHE A 111 9.28 -4.20 9.41
C PHE A 111 8.54 -4.52 10.70
N THR A 112 8.83 -3.81 11.80
CA THR A 112 8.13 -4.03 13.07
C THR A 112 6.64 -3.69 13.00
N LEU A 113 6.22 -2.87 12.03
CA LEU A 113 4.81 -2.53 11.83
C LEU A 113 4.00 -3.67 11.21
N ARG A 114 4.65 -4.70 10.66
CA ARG A 114 3.99 -5.75 9.86
C ARG A 114 2.81 -6.40 10.57
N GLU A 115 2.95 -6.76 11.84
CA GLU A 115 1.87 -7.42 12.59
C GLU A 115 0.65 -6.53 12.76
N ARG A 116 0.88 -5.25 13.08
CA ARG A 116 -0.19 -4.27 13.22
C ARG A 116 -0.85 -3.97 11.87
N ILE A 117 -0.08 -3.88 10.80
CA ILE A 117 -0.58 -3.74 9.43
C ILE A 117 -1.56 -4.87 9.10
N LEU A 118 -1.15 -6.12 9.33
CA LEU A 118 -2.01 -7.27 9.07
C LEU A 118 -3.28 -7.26 9.92
N SER A 119 -3.18 -6.79 11.17
CA SER A 119 -4.31 -6.69 12.10
C SER A 119 -5.31 -5.59 11.71
N GLU A 120 -4.84 -4.39 11.33
CA GLU A 120 -5.70 -3.23 11.11
C GLU A 120 -6.09 -3.02 9.65
N TRP A 121 -5.19 -3.33 8.71
CA TRP A 121 -5.42 -3.15 7.28
C TRP A 121 -5.74 -4.43 6.52
N GLY A 122 -5.50 -5.61 7.14
CA GLY A 122 -5.76 -6.91 6.56
C GLY A 122 -4.59 -7.45 5.74
N ASN A 123 -4.86 -8.49 4.97
CA ASN A 123 -3.83 -9.16 4.17
C ASN A 123 -3.61 -8.43 2.85
N ILE A 124 -2.80 -7.39 2.88
CA ILE A 124 -2.39 -6.62 1.70
C ILE A 124 -1.00 -7.08 1.24
N PRO A 125 -0.67 -7.00 -0.06
CA PRO A 125 0.67 -7.31 -0.56
C PRO A 125 1.73 -6.39 0.04
N ILE A 126 2.78 -6.98 0.64
CA ILE A 126 3.86 -6.25 1.29
C ILE A 126 5.19 -6.66 0.66
N VAL A 127 5.96 -5.69 0.20
CA VAL A 127 7.36 -5.84 -0.21
C VAL A 127 8.24 -5.36 0.94
N LEU A 128 9.17 -6.21 1.37
CA LEU A 128 10.15 -5.90 2.41
C LEU A 128 11.51 -5.66 1.76
N ILE A 129 12.11 -4.49 2.01
CA ILE A 129 13.45 -4.14 1.53
C ILE A 129 14.30 -3.75 2.74
N GLY A 130 15.37 -4.48 3.01
CA GLY A 130 16.22 -4.25 4.17
C GLY A 130 17.66 -4.68 3.93
N ASN A 131 18.53 -4.44 4.92
CA ASN A 131 19.89 -4.93 4.91
C ASN A 131 19.88 -6.44 5.20
N GLU A 132 20.67 -7.23 4.47
CA GLU A 132 20.74 -8.70 4.63
C GLU A 132 21.08 -9.14 6.05
N ASP A 133 21.86 -8.34 6.79
CA ASP A 133 22.25 -8.59 8.19
C ASP A 133 21.09 -8.55 9.19
N THR A 134 19.89 -8.20 8.76
CA THR A 134 18.72 -7.99 9.61
C THR A 134 17.48 -8.77 9.17
N TYR A 135 17.65 -9.69 8.25
CA TYR A 135 16.58 -10.62 7.91
C TYR A 135 16.39 -11.58 9.10
N VAL A 136 15.41 -11.27 9.93
CA VAL A 136 14.95 -12.24 10.94
C VAL A 136 14.24 -13.34 10.16
N ASN A 137 14.96 -14.44 9.95
CA ASN A 137 14.34 -15.64 9.43
C ASN A 137 13.28 -16.07 10.46
N PRO A 138 11.98 -16.06 10.15
CA PRO A 138 10.94 -16.48 11.08
C PRO A 138 11.12 -17.91 11.57
N GLU A 139 11.92 -18.73 10.87
CA GLU A 139 12.28 -20.11 11.27
C GLU A 139 13.49 -20.19 12.21
N LYS A 140 14.18 -19.07 12.46
CA LYS A 140 15.32 -18.99 13.39
C LYS A 140 15.21 -17.75 14.28
N PRO A 141 14.40 -17.79 15.35
CA PRO A 141 14.17 -16.65 16.24
C PRO A 141 15.41 -16.23 17.06
N ASP A 142 16.49 -16.98 17.03
CA ASP A 142 17.67 -16.79 17.88
C ASP A 142 18.79 -15.94 17.24
N VAL A 143 18.59 -15.41 16.04
CA VAL A 143 19.55 -14.47 15.43
C VAL A 143 19.36 -13.10 16.08
N PRO A 144 20.39 -12.57 16.80
CA PRO A 144 20.25 -11.32 17.51
C PRO A 144 19.93 -10.17 16.55
N LEU A 145 18.75 -9.57 16.73
CA LEU A 145 18.41 -8.30 16.11
C LEU A 145 19.46 -7.27 16.50
N ASN A 146 20.00 -6.57 15.52
CA ASN A 146 21.05 -5.58 15.72
C ASN A 146 20.62 -4.54 16.77
N LYS A 147 21.54 -4.21 17.65
CA LYS A 147 21.61 -3.48 18.92
C LYS A 147 20.70 -2.24 19.18
N ASN A 148 19.51 -2.18 18.68
CA ASN A 148 18.54 -1.18 19.16
C ASN A 148 17.66 -1.79 20.23
N ASP A 149 18.15 -1.84 21.46
CA ASP A 149 17.48 -2.43 22.64
C ASP A 149 16.05 -1.92 22.87
N ALA A 150 15.76 -0.70 22.48
CA ALA A 150 14.41 -0.11 22.56
C ALA A 150 13.38 -0.90 21.73
N PHE A 151 13.75 -1.28 20.51
CA PHE A 151 12.91 -2.05 19.60
C PHE A 151 12.55 -3.43 20.14
N GLN A 152 13.54 -4.13 20.68
CA GLN A 152 13.33 -5.44 21.24
C GLN A 152 12.43 -5.42 22.48
N LYS A 153 12.51 -4.35 23.28
CA LYS A 153 11.64 -4.18 24.45
C LYS A 153 10.17 -3.96 24.07
N VAL A 154 9.90 -3.16 23.02
CA VAL A 154 8.53 -2.92 22.55
C VAL A 154 7.91 -4.23 22.03
N GLN A 155 8.64 -4.98 21.24
CA GLN A 155 8.17 -6.27 20.73
C GLN A 155 7.91 -7.30 21.86
N LYS A 156 8.80 -7.40 22.83
CA LYS A 156 8.61 -8.29 23.99
C LYS A 156 7.37 -7.93 24.80
N ARG A 157 7.10 -6.65 25.03
CA ARG A 157 5.88 -6.21 25.75
C ARG A 157 4.61 -6.58 25.01
N ARG A 158 4.54 -6.38 23.69
CA ARG A 158 3.36 -6.76 22.90
C ARG A 158 3.04 -8.24 22.94
N VAL A 159 4.06 -9.09 22.98
CA VAL A 159 3.87 -10.54 23.12
C VAL A 159 3.35 -10.90 24.52
N GLN A 160 3.74 -10.17 25.55
CA GLN A 160 3.28 -10.39 26.93
C GLN A 160 1.86 -9.88 27.19
N GLU A 161 1.45 -8.77 26.53
CA GLU A 161 0.10 -8.22 26.67
C GLU A 161 -0.99 -9.06 25.95
N LYS A 162 -0.58 -9.94 25.03
CA LYS A 162 -1.49 -10.87 24.31
C LYS A 162 -1.64 -12.24 24.96
N ARG A 163 -0.99 -12.50 26.11
CA ARG A 163 -1.16 -13.71 26.92
C ARG A 163 -2.00 -13.46 28.15
#